data_5050d234cd3bd1ae3012ccd8ebfd3b60
#
_entry.id   5050d234cd3bd1ae3012ccd8ebfd3b60
#
_cell.length_a   1.000
_cell.length_b   1.000
_cell.length_c   1.000
_cell.angle_alpha   90.00
_cell.angle_beta   90.00
_cell.angle_gamma   90.00
#
_symmetry.space_group_name_H-M   'P 1'
#
loop_
_entity.id
_entity.type
_entity.pdbx_description
1 polymer ?
#
loop_
_entity_poly.entity_id
_entity_poly.type
_entity_poly.pdbx_seq_one_letter_code
_entity_poly.pdbx_strand_id
1 'polypeptide(L)'
;TAIAALMRQIEPVRTFSVGFEGANNETIVAGETAKALGTEHYGKIISEREFFDAVPKAVWHQDEPVADPSAIALYHVAALAREHVAVVLSGEGADELFGGYRIYREPLSLRPLAWLPMPVKRLIRRLVRFLPEGMAGRNYLLRAVTPLEERFLGNAKLLDEESKARLVRLDGRLLKTYENPWQIARRIYERTRHLDPVTRMQTIDI
;
A
#
# COMPACT_ATOMS: atom_id res chain seq x y z
N THR A 1 8.50 -3.34 -15.21
CA THR A 1 9.11 -4.34 -16.14
C THR A 1 8.21 -4.62 -17.34
N ALA A 2 6.92 -5.05 -17.13
CA ALA A 2 6.02 -5.42 -18.26
C ALA A 2 5.81 -4.27 -19.25
N ILE A 3 5.53 -3.05 -18.77
CA ILE A 3 5.36 -1.86 -19.62
C ILE A 3 6.62 -1.61 -20.47
N ALA A 4 7.80 -1.63 -19.84
CA ALA A 4 9.07 -1.43 -20.56
C ALA A 4 9.32 -2.51 -21.62
N ALA A 5 8.97 -3.78 -21.32
CA ALA A 5 9.09 -4.89 -22.26
C ALA A 5 8.17 -4.73 -23.48
N LEU A 6 6.95 -4.24 -23.29
CA LEU A 6 6.01 -3.98 -24.37
C LEU A 6 6.44 -2.78 -25.21
N MET A 7 6.82 -1.68 -24.57
CA MET A 7 7.31 -0.48 -25.28
C MET A 7 8.56 -0.77 -26.11
N ARG A 8 9.48 -1.60 -25.57
CA ARG A 8 10.72 -1.96 -26.27
C ARG A 8 10.50 -2.71 -27.59
N GLN A 9 9.36 -3.35 -27.78
CA GLN A 9 8.98 -3.96 -29.05
C GLN A 9 8.64 -2.94 -30.14
N ILE A 10 8.35 -1.70 -29.74
CA ILE A 10 7.90 -0.63 -30.65
C ILE A 10 9.04 0.34 -30.93
N GLU A 11 9.78 0.75 -29.88
CA GLU A 11 10.82 1.78 -29.99
C GLU A 11 11.93 1.60 -28.93
N PRO A 12 13.08 2.28 -29.07
CA PRO A 12 14.07 2.37 -27.99
C PRO A 12 13.48 3.01 -26.75
N VAL A 13 13.68 2.39 -25.58
CA VAL A 13 13.08 2.83 -24.30
C VAL A 13 14.17 3.25 -23.33
N ARG A 14 13.96 4.39 -22.68
CA ARG A 14 14.71 4.83 -21.50
C ARG A 14 13.98 4.41 -20.25
N THR A 15 14.73 3.89 -19.28
CA THR A 15 14.19 3.44 -18.00
C THR A 15 14.93 4.11 -16.86
N PHE A 16 14.21 4.38 -15.76
CA PHE A 16 14.74 5.13 -14.63
C PHE A 16 14.46 4.37 -13.36
N SER A 17 15.44 4.35 -12.44
CA SER A 17 15.24 3.83 -11.10
C SER A 17 16.02 4.64 -10.08
N VAL A 18 15.51 4.65 -8.85
CA VAL A 18 16.21 5.16 -7.70
C VAL A 18 16.26 4.07 -6.62
N GLY A 19 17.29 4.11 -5.80
CA GLY A 19 17.42 3.21 -4.66
C GLY A 19 18.15 3.91 -3.55
N PHE A 20 18.20 3.25 -2.40
CA PHE A 20 18.89 3.74 -1.22
C PHE A 20 20.18 2.96 -1.00
N GLU A 21 21.13 3.54 -0.30
CA GLU A 21 22.33 2.83 0.15
C GLU A 21 21.93 1.65 1.04
N GLY A 22 22.51 0.47 0.79
CA GLY A 22 22.28 -0.73 1.60
C GLY A 22 22.02 -2.01 0.82
N ALA A 23 21.71 -3.08 1.55
CA ALA A 23 21.63 -4.44 1.00
C ALA A 23 20.42 -4.68 0.06
N ASN A 24 19.37 -3.87 0.17
CA ASN A 24 18.14 -4.00 -0.63
C ASN A 24 18.06 -2.94 -1.73
N ASN A 25 19.16 -2.75 -2.46
CA ASN A 25 19.22 -1.75 -3.52
C ASN A 25 18.48 -2.24 -4.78
N GLU A 26 17.27 -1.73 -4.97
CA GLU A 26 16.42 -2.08 -6.12
C GLU A 26 17.01 -1.64 -7.47
N THR A 27 17.94 -0.68 -7.51
CA THR A 27 18.57 -0.23 -8.75
C THR A 27 19.42 -1.33 -9.40
N ILE A 28 19.96 -2.27 -8.61
CA ILE A 28 20.71 -3.42 -9.13
C ILE A 28 19.80 -4.30 -9.97
N VAL A 29 18.67 -4.71 -9.40
CA VAL A 29 17.69 -5.57 -10.08
C VAL A 29 17.08 -4.84 -11.29
N ALA A 30 16.82 -3.55 -11.15
CA ALA A 30 16.36 -2.72 -12.25
C ALA A 30 17.36 -2.65 -13.40
N GLY A 31 18.66 -2.50 -13.10
CA GLY A 31 19.72 -2.49 -14.09
C GLY A 31 19.88 -3.84 -14.82
N GLU A 32 19.81 -4.96 -14.10
CA GLU A 32 19.81 -6.31 -14.69
C GLU A 32 18.61 -6.51 -15.63
N THR A 33 17.43 -6.09 -15.19
CA THR A 33 16.20 -6.13 -16.00
C THR A 33 16.32 -5.26 -17.24
N ALA A 34 16.84 -4.05 -17.11
CA ALA A 34 17.06 -3.14 -18.22
C ALA A 34 18.04 -3.73 -19.25
N LYS A 35 19.14 -4.34 -18.79
CA LYS A 35 20.10 -5.05 -19.64
C LYS A 35 19.44 -6.20 -20.41
N ALA A 36 18.61 -7.00 -19.72
CA ALA A 36 17.90 -8.11 -20.34
C ALA A 36 16.88 -7.64 -21.41
N LEU A 37 16.25 -6.48 -21.21
CA LEU A 37 15.30 -5.87 -22.15
C LEU A 37 15.98 -5.04 -23.25
N GLY A 38 17.27 -4.73 -23.13
CA GLY A 38 18.01 -3.86 -24.04
C GLY A 38 17.52 -2.41 -24.00
N THR A 39 17.17 -1.90 -22.80
CA THR A 39 16.78 -0.51 -22.57
C THR A 39 17.97 0.33 -22.13
N GLU A 40 17.95 1.64 -22.43
CA GLU A 40 18.87 2.62 -21.88
C GLU A 40 18.45 2.94 -20.46
N HIS A 41 19.28 2.59 -19.47
CA HIS A 41 18.92 2.66 -18.05
C HIS A 41 19.70 3.71 -17.27
N TYR A 42 18.96 4.52 -16.52
CA TYR A 42 19.50 5.52 -15.60
C TYR A 42 19.11 5.16 -14.18
N GLY A 43 20.11 4.89 -13.33
CA GLY A 43 19.95 4.59 -11.93
C GLY A 43 20.58 5.65 -11.04
N LYS A 44 19.91 6.03 -9.96
CA LYS A 44 20.45 6.93 -8.94
C LYS A 44 20.35 6.30 -7.55
N ILE A 45 21.43 6.33 -6.80
CA ILE A 45 21.44 6.00 -5.37
C ILE A 45 21.21 7.29 -4.59
N ILE A 46 20.27 7.26 -3.66
CA ILE A 46 19.91 8.38 -2.80
C ILE A 46 20.55 8.12 -1.42
N SER A 47 21.34 9.07 -0.96
CA SER A 47 21.88 9.07 0.40
C SER A 47 20.78 9.46 1.41
N GLU A 48 21.00 9.10 2.68
CA GLU A 48 20.09 9.50 3.77
C GLU A 48 19.91 11.02 3.83
N ARG A 49 20.97 11.77 3.61
CA ARG A 49 20.91 13.24 3.59
C ARG A 49 20.04 13.75 2.43
N GLU A 50 20.23 13.25 1.21
CA GLU A 50 19.39 13.63 0.06
C GLU A 50 17.93 13.30 0.29
N PHE A 51 17.62 12.19 0.99
CA PHE A 51 16.28 11.83 1.35
C PHE A 51 15.63 12.92 2.22
N PHE A 52 16.26 13.29 3.34
CA PHE A 52 15.70 14.29 4.25
C PHE A 52 15.69 15.71 3.66
N ASP A 53 16.68 16.09 2.88
CA ASP A 53 16.75 17.39 2.19
C ASP A 53 15.62 17.52 1.13
N ALA A 54 15.12 16.41 0.60
CA ALA A 54 14.02 16.41 -0.37
C ALA A 54 12.63 16.50 0.25
N VAL A 55 12.45 16.16 1.55
CA VAL A 55 11.14 16.15 2.22
C VAL A 55 10.35 17.47 2.04
N PRO A 56 10.92 18.67 2.34
CA PRO A 56 10.17 19.90 2.17
C PRO A 56 9.75 20.18 0.72
N LYS A 57 10.58 19.77 -0.24
CA LYS A 57 10.28 19.93 -1.68
C LYS A 57 9.19 18.98 -2.13
N ALA A 58 9.23 17.72 -1.68
CA ALA A 58 8.20 16.73 -1.99
C ALA A 58 6.84 17.17 -1.43
N VAL A 59 6.80 17.64 -0.18
CA VAL A 59 5.57 18.19 0.43
C VAL A 59 5.05 19.40 -0.35
N TRP A 60 5.93 20.28 -0.79
CA TRP A 60 5.55 21.44 -1.62
C TRP A 60 4.90 21.02 -2.94
N HIS A 61 5.47 20.02 -3.63
CA HIS A 61 4.95 19.54 -4.92
C HIS A 61 3.68 18.70 -4.79
N GLN A 62 3.40 18.14 -3.61
CA GLN A 62 2.21 17.34 -3.34
C GLN A 62 1.07 18.15 -2.71
N ASP A 63 1.32 19.42 -2.38
CA ASP A 63 0.39 20.33 -1.68
C ASP A 63 -0.04 19.86 -0.28
N GLU A 64 0.38 18.69 0.17
CA GLU A 64 0.09 18.12 1.48
C GLU A 64 1.22 17.21 1.99
N PRO A 65 1.37 17.05 3.31
CA PRO A 65 2.34 16.12 3.89
C PRO A 65 1.85 14.67 3.74
N VAL A 66 2.33 13.99 2.73
CA VAL A 66 2.08 12.55 2.53
C VAL A 66 2.97 11.75 3.46
N ALA A 67 2.37 10.92 4.31
CA ALA A 67 3.09 10.08 5.29
C ALA A 67 3.62 8.77 4.67
N ASP A 68 3.99 8.78 3.41
CA ASP A 68 4.56 7.66 2.69
C ASP A 68 5.99 7.99 2.22
N PRO A 69 7.02 7.28 2.72
CA PRO A 69 8.40 7.52 2.33
C PRO A 69 8.67 7.25 0.84
N SER A 70 7.83 6.47 0.16
CA SER A 70 7.93 6.24 -1.29
C SER A 70 7.76 7.52 -2.10
N ALA A 71 7.06 8.53 -1.57
CA ALA A 71 6.91 9.85 -2.19
C ALA A 71 8.26 10.54 -2.43
N ILE A 72 9.25 10.33 -1.55
CA ILE A 72 10.59 10.91 -1.71
C ILE A 72 11.34 10.17 -2.83
N ALA A 73 11.21 8.84 -2.91
CA ALA A 73 11.78 8.07 -4.02
C ALA A 73 11.17 8.51 -5.35
N LEU A 74 9.84 8.70 -5.39
CA LEU A 74 9.12 9.20 -6.57
C LEU A 74 9.61 10.59 -7.00
N TYR A 75 9.82 11.50 -6.05
CA TYR A 75 10.39 12.81 -6.33
C TYR A 75 11.76 12.70 -7.03
N HIS A 76 12.64 11.87 -6.53
CA HIS A 76 13.98 11.71 -7.09
C HIS A 76 13.97 11.01 -8.46
N VAL A 77 13.15 9.99 -8.65
CA VAL A 77 13.06 9.31 -9.96
C VAL A 77 12.41 10.24 -11.01
N ALA A 78 11.44 11.04 -10.62
CA ALA A 78 10.83 12.04 -11.50
C ALA A 78 11.85 13.14 -11.90
N ALA A 79 12.65 13.62 -10.95
CA ALA A 79 13.71 14.58 -11.21
C ALA A 79 14.76 14.02 -12.17
N LEU A 80 15.22 12.78 -11.96
CA LEU A 80 16.14 12.08 -12.85
C LEU A 80 15.55 11.92 -14.27
N ALA A 81 14.31 11.46 -14.35
CA ALA A 81 13.64 11.24 -15.63
C ALA A 81 13.46 12.54 -16.43
N ARG A 82 13.16 13.64 -15.73
CA ARG A 82 12.95 14.97 -16.35
C ARG A 82 14.16 15.47 -17.11
N GLU A 83 15.36 15.04 -16.78
CA GLU A 83 16.60 15.41 -17.50
C GLU A 83 16.67 14.77 -18.89
N HIS A 84 15.92 13.68 -19.12
CA HIS A 84 16.04 12.86 -20.32
C HIS A 84 14.77 12.79 -21.16
N VAL A 85 13.59 12.90 -20.52
CA VAL A 85 12.30 12.71 -21.19
C VAL A 85 11.24 13.68 -20.65
N ALA A 86 10.21 13.93 -21.45
CA ALA A 86 9.07 14.77 -21.06
C ALA A 86 7.95 13.99 -20.37
N VAL A 87 7.80 12.71 -20.69
CA VAL A 87 6.74 11.82 -20.19
C VAL A 87 7.34 10.48 -19.79
N VAL A 88 6.88 9.93 -18.67
CA VAL A 88 7.21 8.59 -18.21
C VAL A 88 5.93 7.80 -17.91
N LEU A 89 6.01 6.48 -18.04
CA LEU A 89 5.01 5.54 -17.58
C LEU A 89 5.56 4.81 -16.35
N SER A 90 4.73 4.62 -15.33
CA SER A 90 5.10 3.86 -14.13
C SER A 90 4.34 2.53 -14.04
N GLY A 91 4.82 1.65 -13.18
CA GLY A 91 4.14 0.40 -12.81
C GLY A 91 3.24 0.54 -11.58
N GLU A 92 2.91 1.76 -11.18
CA GLU A 92 2.04 2.06 -10.04
C GLU A 92 0.69 1.38 -10.22
N GLY A 93 0.12 0.85 -9.13
CA GLY A 93 -1.13 0.08 -9.17
C GLY A 93 -0.98 -1.39 -9.57
N ALA A 94 0.22 -1.86 -9.88
CA ALA A 94 0.45 -3.25 -10.26
C ALA A 94 0.18 -4.22 -9.10
N ASP A 95 0.52 -3.85 -7.88
CA ASP A 95 0.29 -4.67 -6.69
C ASP A 95 -1.20 -4.82 -6.40
N GLU A 96 -1.98 -3.78 -6.61
CA GLU A 96 -3.43 -3.78 -6.47
C GLU A 96 -4.07 -4.66 -7.54
N LEU A 97 -3.67 -4.51 -8.80
CA LEU A 97 -4.25 -5.24 -9.92
C LEU A 97 -3.88 -6.73 -9.92
N PHE A 98 -2.62 -7.06 -9.60
CA PHE A 98 -2.09 -8.43 -9.68
C PHE A 98 -1.95 -9.11 -8.31
N GLY A 99 -2.42 -8.50 -7.23
CA GLY A 99 -2.38 -9.08 -5.90
C GLY A 99 -0.97 -9.21 -5.31
N GLY A 100 -0.08 -8.24 -5.57
CA GLY A 100 1.31 -8.26 -5.16
C GLY A 100 1.51 -8.12 -3.65
N TYR A 101 0.65 -7.41 -2.96
CA TYR A 101 0.76 -7.20 -1.52
C TYR A 101 0.58 -8.49 -0.71
N ARG A 102 1.42 -8.68 0.29
CA ARG A 102 1.34 -9.85 1.20
C ARG A 102 0.01 -9.93 1.94
N ILE A 103 -0.65 -8.79 2.18
CA ILE A 103 -1.94 -8.74 2.88
C ILE A 103 -3.03 -9.51 2.12
N TYR A 104 -2.99 -9.58 0.80
CA TYR A 104 -3.95 -10.32 0.00
C TYR A 104 -3.88 -11.85 0.21
N ARG A 105 -2.80 -12.35 0.81
CA ARG A 105 -2.69 -13.75 1.23
C ARG A 105 -3.37 -14.04 2.57
N GLU A 106 -3.78 -13.00 3.29
CA GLU A 106 -4.41 -13.15 4.60
C GLU A 106 -5.67 -14.03 4.58
N PRO A 107 -6.64 -13.85 3.66
CA PRO A 107 -7.83 -14.69 3.61
C PRO A 107 -7.50 -16.18 3.48
N LEU A 108 -6.42 -16.53 2.78
CA LEU A 108 -5.95 -17.92 2.65
C LEU A 108 -5.41 -18.44 3.98
N SER A 109 -4.62 -17.65 4.69
CA SER A 109 -4.06 -18.03 5.99
C SER A 109 -5.12 -18.20 7.07
N LEU A 110 -6.25 -17.50 6.98
CA LEU A 110 -7.36 -17.54 7.91
C LEU A 110 -8.42 -18.62 7.58
N ARG A 111 -8.29 -19.31 6.44
CA ARG A 111 -9.22 -20.37 6.02
C ARG A 111 -9.54 -21.41 7.10
N PRO A 112 -8.59 -21.91 7.90
CA PRO A 112 -8.89 -22.92 8.93
C PRO A 112 -9.95 -22.50 9.93
N LEU A 113 -10.10 -21.18 10.18
CA LEU A 113 -11.09 -20.61 11.11
C LEU A 113 -12.28 -19.95 10.41
N ALA A 114 -12.27 -19.91 9.08
CA ALA A 114 -13.32 -19.24 8.28
C ALA A 114 -14.68 -19.91 8.43
N TRP A 115 -14.70 -21.24 8.59
CA TRP A 115 -15.92 -22.06 8.70
C TRP A 115 -16.62 -21.97 10.07
N LEU A 116 -15.99 -21.38 11.06
CA LEU A 116 -16.59 -21.24 12.40
C LEU A 116 -17.90 -20.44 12.34
N PRO A 117 -18.97 -20.91 13.01
CA PRO A 117 -20.23 -20.16 13.08
C PRO A 117 -20.06 -18.79 13.74
N MET A 118 -20.86 -17.81 13.34
CA MET A 118 -20.78 -16.44 13.86
C MET A 118 -20.88 -16.31 15.38
N PRO A 119 -21.73 -17.09 16.11
CA PRO A 119 -21.75 -17.04 17.58
C PRO A 119 -20.41 -17.42 18.20
N VAL A 120 -19.76 -18.46 17.65
CA VAL A 120 -18.42 -18.92 18.10
C VAL A 120 -17.37 -17.84 17.84
N LYS A 121 -17.38 -17.24 16.64
CA LYS A 121 -16.48 -16.13 16.31
C LYS A 121 -16.65 -14.96 17.28
N ARG A 122 -17.86 -14.60 17.64
CA ARG A 122 -18.13 -13.51 18.60
C ARG A 122 -17.58 -13.84 19.98
N LEU A 123 -17.76 -15.09 20.45
CA LEU A 123 -17.23 -15.53 21.74
C LEU A 123 -15.70 -15.49 21.74
N ILE A 124 -15.05 -16.05 20.72
CA ILE A 124 -13.59 -16.02 20.60
C ILE A 124 -13.11 -14.55 20.57
N ARG A 125 -13.74 -13.68 19.77
CA ARG A 125 -13.40 -12.26 19.71
C ARG A 125 -13.45 -11.58 21.07
N ARG A 126 -14.47 -11.90 21.88
CA ARG A 126 -14.59 -11.38 23.23
C ARG A 126 -13.47 -11.87 24.15
N LEU A 127 -13.16 -13.15 24.12
CA LEU A 127 -12.11 -13.74 24.95
C LEU A 127 -10.71 -13.24 24.56
N VAL A 128 -10.42 -13.16 23.28
CA VAL A 128 -9.10 -12.73 22.76
C VAL A 128 -8.80 -11.27 23.11
N ARG A 129 -9.80 -10.42 23.30
CA ARG A 129 -9.61 -9.04 23.75
C ARG A 129 -9.01 -8.91 25.15
N PHE A 130 -9.20 -9.93 26.01
CA PHE A 130 -8.60 -9.96 27.35
C PHE A 130 -7.15 -10.46 27.34
N LEU A 131 -6.65 -11.00 26.22
CA LEU A 131 -5.27 -11.42 26.11
C LEU A 131 -4.34 -10.20 25.99
N PRO A 132 -3.15 -10.25 26.60
CA PRO A 132 -2.16 -9.17 26.51
C PRO A 132 -1.81 -8.83 25.07
N GLU A 133 -1.57 -7.54 24.81
CA GLU A 133 -0.99 -7.09 23.55
C GLU A 133 0.42 -7.67 23.39
N GLY A 134 0.75 -8.15 22.19
CA GLY A 134 2.04 -8.82 21.94
C GLY A 134 2.02 -10.34 22.16
N MET A 135 0.97 -10.94 22.74
CA MET A 135 0.87 -12.38 22.85
C MET A 135 0.86 -13.05 21.47
N ALA A 136 1.71 -14.07 21.30
CA ALA A 136 1.78 -14.84 20.07
C ALA A 136 0.40 -15.44 19.69
N GLY A 137 -0.02 -15.27 18.44
CA GLY A 137 -1.30 -15.77 17.95
C GLY A 137 -2.53 -14.91 18.24
N ARG A 138 -2.47 -13.93 19.16
CA ARG A 138 -3.59 -13.06 19.49
C ARG A 138 -4.11 -12.32 18.24
N ASN A 139 -3.22 -11.68 17.50
CA ASN A 139 -3.59 -10.94 16.31
C ASN A 139 -4.14 -11.85 15.21
N TYR A 140 -3.59 -13.04 15.04
CA TYR A 140 -4.10 -14.04 14.10
C TYR A 140 -5.55 -14.43 14.44
N LEU A 141 -5.82 -14.76 15.70
CA LEU A 141 -7.17 -15.11 16.15
C LEU A 141 -8.15 -13.95 15.99
N LEU A 142 -7.77 -12.73 16.39
CA LEU A 142 -8.61 -11.54 16.18
C LEU A 142 -8.96 -11.34 14.71
N ARG A 143 -8.00 -11.46 13.81
CA ARG A 143 -8.22 -11.30 12.37
C ARG A 143 -9.11 -12.41 11.83
N ALA A 144 -8.92 -13.65 12.28
CA ALA A 144 -9.71 -14.80 11.83
C ALA A 144 -11.20 -14.73 12.20
N VAL A 145 -11.51 -14.13 13.37
CA VAL A 145 -12.90 -14.01 13.86
C VAL A 145 -13.53 -12.64 13.55
N THR A 146 -12.79 -11.73 12.96
CA THR A 146 -13.29 -10.42 12.53
C THR A 146 -13.67 -10.49 11.05
N PRO A 147 -14.90 -10.07 10.66
CA PRO A 147 -15.30 -10.00 9.26
C PRO A 147 -14.30 -9.19 8.43
N LEU A 148 -14.14 -9.55 7.14
CA LEU A 148 -13.23 -8.86 6.24
C LEU A 148 -13.52 -7.36 6.20
N GLU A 149 -14.78 -7.02 6.13
CA GLU A 149 -15.30 -5.65 6.06
C GLU A 149 -14.91 -4.78 7.26
N GLU A 150 -14.71 -5.39 8.43
CA GLU A 150 -14.32 -4.67 9.65
C GLU A 150 -12.81 -4.55 9.83
N ARG A 151 -12.03 -5.47 9.23
CA ARG A 151 -10.58 -5.54 9.45
C ARG A 151 -9.73 -4.95 8.34
N PHE A 152 -10.26 -4.88 7.12
CA PHE A 152 -9.55 -4.36 5.96
C PHE A 152 -10.31 -3.17 5.36
N LEU A 153 -9.72 -1.99 5.44
CA LEU A 153 -10.25 -0.72 4.92
C LEU A 153 -9.30 -0.10 3.89
N GLY A 154 -8.49 -0.94 3.23
CA GLY A 154 -7.44 -0.54 2.33
C GLY A 154 -6.04 -0.74 2.93
N ASN A 155 -5.06 -0.87 2.05
CA ASN A 155 -3.66 -1.09 2.42
C ASN A 155 -3.03 0.15 3.06
N ALA A 156 -3.55 1.34 2.73
CA ALA A 156 -3.09 2.63 3.27
C ALA A 156 -3.60 2.97 4.69
N LYS A 157 -4.32 2.06 5.36
CA LYS A 157 -4.81 2.31 6.72
C LYS A 157 -3.66 2.35 7.73
N LEU A 158 -3.34 3.54 8.24
CA LEU A 158 -2.31 3.76 9.27
C LEU A 158 -2.87 3.73 10.70
N LEU A 159 -4.00 4.40 10.93
CA LEU A 159 -4.57 4.57 12.25
C LEU A 159 -5.99 4.01 12.31
N ASP A 160 -6.34 3.41 13.45
CA ASP A 160 -7.74 3.10 13.77
C ASP A 160 -8.47 4.34 14.35
N GLU A 161 -9.79 4.24 14.46
CA GLU A 161 -10.62 5.36 14.92
C GLU A 161 -10.31 5.78 16.38
N GLU A 162 -9.92 4.82 17.23
CA GLU A 162 -9.54 5.10 18.61
C GLU A 162 -8.25 5.92 18.68
N SER A 163 -7.25 5.52 17.92
CA SER A 163 -5.97 6.25 17.82
C SER A 163 -6.16 7.63 17.20
N LYS A 164 -7.00 7.75 16.17
CA LYS A 164 -7.37 9.06 15.59
C LYS A 164 -8.04 9.98 16.63
N ALA A 165 -8.98 9.47 17.40
CA ALA A 165 -9.67 10.25 18.43
C ALA A 165 -8.74 10.76 19.53
N ARG A 166 -7.62 10.08 19.78
CA ARG A 166 -6.59 10.54 20.72
C ARG A 166 -5.70 11.65 20.15
N LEU A 167 -5.49 11.66 18.83
CA LEU A 167 -4.59 12.59 18.14
C LEU A 167 -5.31 13.85 17.66
N VAL A 168 -6.55 13.72 17.21
CA VAL A 168 -7.30 14.79 16.56
C VAL A 168 -8.51 15.17 17.43
N ARG A 169 -8.56 16.42 17.87
CA ARG A 169 -9.79 16.98 18.43
C ARG A 169 -10.69 17.45 17.28
N LEU A 170 -11.69 16.65 16.97
CA LEU A 170 -12.74 17.08 16.04
C LEU A 170 -13.66 18.06 16.78
N ASP A 171 -13.67 19.31 16.38
CA ASP A 171 -14.66 20.28 16.86
C ASP A 171 -16.05 19.99 16.27
N GLY A 172 -17.08 20.66 16.80
CA GLY A 172 -18.45 20.40 16.41
C GLY A 172 -18.77 20.67 14.92
N ARG A 173 -17.93 21.40 14.19
CA ARG A 173 -18.05 21.65 12.76
C ARG A 173 -17.45 20.49 11.97
N LEU A 174 -16.23 20.09 12.32
CA LEU A 174 -15.54 18.95 11.70
C LEU A 174 -16.25 17.63 11.97
N LEU A 175 -16.82 17.43 13.16
CA LEU A 175 -17.63 16.24 13.48
C LEU A 175 -18.85 16.08 12.56
N LYS A 176 -19.45 17.17 12.10
CA LYS A 176 -20.61 17.13 11.19
C LYS A 176 -20.25 16.73 9.77
N THR A 177 -19.01 16.98 9.36
CA THR A 177 -18.54 16.68 8.00
C THR A 177 -17.64 15.44 7.94
N TYR A 178 -17.23 14.91 9.10
CA TYR A 178 -16.39 13.74 9.17
C TYR A 178 -17.15 12.48 8.74
N GLU A 179 -16.71 11.89 7.64
CA GLU A 179 -17.18 10.57 7.21
C GLU A 179 -16.15 9.52 7.63
N ASN A 180 -16.59 8.56 8.43
CA ASN A 180 -15.72 7.46 8.84
C ASN A 180 -15.33 6.64 7.58
N PRO A 181 -14.03 6.35 7.36
CA PRO A 181 -13.55 5.57 6.21
C PRO A 181 -14.29 4.23 6.04
N TRP A 182 -14.79 3.64 7.12
CA TRP A 182 -15.63 2.46 7.06
C TRP A 182 -16.92 2.67 6.25
N GLN A 183 -17.53 3.83 6.31
CA GLN A 183 -18.76 4.13 5.56
C GLN A 183 -18.48 4.16 4.05
N ILE A 184 -17.30 4.63 3.64
CA ILE A 184 -16.84 4.64 2.25
C ILE A 184 -16.61 3.20 1.78
N ALA A 185 -15.78 2.45 2.51
CA ALA A 185 -15.46 1.06 2.20
C ALA A 185 -16.69 0.15 2.21
N ARG A 186 -17.67 0.39 3.08
CA ARG A 186 -18.91 -0.37 3.18
C ARG A 186 -19.65 -0.42 1.84
N ARG A 187 -19.77 0.69 1.14
CA ARG A 187 -20.46 0.76 -0.17
C ARG A 187 -19.81 -0.17 -1.18
N ILE A 188 -18.46 -0.23 -1.18
CA ILE A 188 -17.70 -1.12 -2.07
C ILE A 188 -17.92 -2.57 -1.66
N TYR A 189 -17.84 -2.90 -0.36
CA TYR A 189 -18.09 -4.24 0.15
C TYR A 189 -19.51 -4.74 -0.14
N GLU A 190 -20.52 -3.89 -0.08
CA GLU A 190 -21.91 -4.23 -0.43
C GLU A 190 -22.04 -4.59 -1.92
N ARG A 191 -21.38 -3.84 -2.79
CA ARG A 191 -21.39 -4.10 -4.24
C ARG A 191 -20.62 -5.36 -4.64
N THR A 192 -19.59 -5.71 -3.89
CA THR A 192 -18.66 -6.81 -4.19
C THR A 192 -18.93 -8.08 -3.39
N ARG A 193 -20.09 -8.21 -2.73
CA ARG A 193 -20.45 -9.39 -1.89
C ARG A 193 -20.35 -10.73 -2.61
N HIS A 194 -20.55 -10.74 -3.91
CA HIS A 194 -20.51 -11.93 -4.76
C HIS A 194 -19.10 -12.36 -5.15
N LEU A 195 -18.09 -11.53 -4.89
CA LEU A 195 -16.71 -11.80 -5.23
C LEU A 195 -15.97 -12.51 -4.08
N ASP A 196 -14.87 -13.17 -4.39
CA ASP A 196 -14.00 -13.78 -3.41
C ASP A 196 -13.29 -12.71 -2.53
N PRO A 197 -12.81 -13.10 -1.33
CA PRO A 197 -12.23 -12.15 -0.39
C PRO A 197 -11.03 -11.35 -0.93
N VAL A 198 -10.18 -11.97 -1.77
CA VAL A 198 -8.99 -11.29 -2.33
C VAL A 198 -9.41 -10.20 -3.32
N THR A 199 -10.30 -10.55 -4.25
CA THR A 199 -10.85 -9.59 -5.23
C THR A 199 -11.56 -8.44 -4.54
N ARG A 200 -12.28 -8.70 -3.43
CA ARG A 200 -12.91 -7.65 -2.62
C ARG A 200 -11.89 -6.71 -1.99
N MET A 201 -10.76 -7.24 -1.49
CA MET A 201 -9.67 -6.42 -0.95
C MET A 201 -9.03 -5.56 -2.05
N GLN A 202 -8.72 -6.15 -3.21
CA GLN A 202 -8.18 -5.41 -4.35
C GLN A 202 -9.12 -4.28 -4.80
N THR A 203 -10.44 -4.53 -4.83
CA THR A 203 -11.43 -3.50 -5.20
C THR A 203 -11.50 -2.33 -4.20
N ILE A 204 -11.08 -2.53 -2.95
CA ILE A 204 -10.96 -1.45 -1.96
C ILE A 204 -9.70 -0.60 -2.20
N ASP A 205 -8.61 -1.22 -2.68
CA ASP A 205 -7.33 -0.55 -2.89
C ASP A 205 -7.24 0.18 -4.25
N ILE A 206 -8.11 -0.18 -5.22
CA ILE A 206 -8.24 0.46 -6.54
C ILE A 206 -9.25 1.62 -6.47
#